data_ddecb1c5cd99dc3d993b08c17d584db3
#
_entry.id   ddecb1c5cd99dc3d993b08c17d584db3
#
_cell.length_a   1.000
_cell.length_b   1.000
_cell.length_c   1.000
_cell.angle_alpha   90.00
_cell.angle_beta   90.00
_cell.angle_gamma   90.00
#
_symmetry.space_group_name_H-M   'P 1'
#
loop_
_entity.id
_entity.type
_entity.pdbx_description
1 polymer ?
#
loop_
_entity_poly.entity_id
_entity_poly.type
_entity_poly.pdbx_seq_one_letter_code
_entity_poly.pdbx_strand_id
1 'polypeptide(L)'
;MISIIIPAYNEEDRISRSLKKLAAFLKKRKEAFEIIVVDDASTDHTKQSAESFAGTIPNLQVTRLEKSPYMGKGLAVNKGVLSAKGDIVVFTDADFSTPIEEIDKLLDKVNSGYDIAIGSRALERSTVKVHQNIIREFIGRTGNILVQNLVIRGIVDTQCGFKAFKMPACRNLFESERIFDFGFDIELLYLAKKKGLKIAEVPTLWYNDPRSTVNPIKDSIAVFVDLLKIRLYHSNKEGSLGDRFFYLIYNYRTFLRFSIVGVSNTFVDYGLFFVLTRLVGLHYLLANPISVEIAIIWSFFWNNLWTFAERRLNQPLVTRFFIFQVVSLGGLVVSQISLFVMGELFGIQDLIAKALSIPLVLAFNYLLNSRWTFRDVSKGTAAWRWYVAFVLLLLLIYLVLTNYSAFSTLHR
;
A
#
# COMPACT_ATOMS: atom_id res chain seq x y z
N MET A 1 16.63 -22.02 21.75
CA MET A 1 16.72 -20.64 22.34
C MET A 1 15.47 -19.85 21.96
N ILE A 2 15.00 -18.97 22.85
CA ILE A 2 13.79 -18.13 22.62
C ILE A 2 14.20 -16.67 22.58
N SER A 3 13.81 -15.95 21.54
CA SER A 3 14.03 -14.51 21.45
C SER A 3 12.73 -13.77 21.75
N ILE A 4 12.76 -12.80 22.65
CA ILE A 4 11.62 -11.93 22.98
C ILE A 4 11.87 -10.55 22.40
N ILE A 5 11.00 -10.12 21.49
CA ILE A 5 11.07 -8.83 20.82
C ILE A 5 10.08 -7.86 21.47
N ILE A 6 10.55 -6.67 21.82
CA ILE A 6 9.77 -5.64 22.49
C ILE A 6 9.91 -4.34 21.66
N PRO A 7 8.95 -4.05 20.75
CA PRO A 7 8.91 -2.76 20.07
C PRO A 7 8.51 -1.68 21.07
N ALA A 8 9.20 -0.54 21.07
CA ALA A 8 8.95 0.56 22.00
C ALA A 8 8.98 1.91 21.27
N TYR A 9 7.99 2.77 21.52
CA TYR A 9 7.93 4.14 21.04
C TYR A 9 7.33 5.06 22.11
N ASN A 10 8.15 5.95 22.69
CA ASN A 10 7.78 6.84 23.78
C ASN A 10 7.17 6.08 24.97
N GLU A 11 7.95 5.14 25.50
CA GLU A 11 7.55 4.20 26.55
C GLU A 11 8.38 4.36 27.85
N GLU A 12 9.06 5.50 28.06
CA GLU A 12 9.98 5.70 29.18
C GLU A 12 9.35 5.37 30.53
N ASP A 13 8.07 5.72 30.75
CA ASP A 13 7.33 5.47 31.99
C ASP A 13 6.95 3.99 32.20
N ARG A 14 6.84 3.22 31.13
CA ARG A 14 6.31 1.86 31.15
C ARG A 14 7.38 0.79 30.95
N ILE A 15 8.37 1.05 30.10
CA ILE A 15 9.40 0.06 29.73
C ILE A 15 10.17 -0.45 30.93
N SER A 16 10.53 0.43 31.87
CA SER A 16 11.25 0.03 33.09
C SER A 16 10.46 -0.93 33.97
N ARG A 17 9.15 -0.72 34.11
CA ARG A 17 8.26 -1.63 34.86
C ARG A 17 8.16 -2.98 34.18
N SER A 18 8.01 -3.00 32.86
CA SER A 18 7.91 -4.21 32.04
C SER A 18 9.20 -5.02 32.11
N LEU A 19 10.36 -4.38 31.95
CA LEU A 19 11.66 -5.05 32.04
C LEU A 19 11.97 -5.58 33.44
N LYS A 20 11.51 -4.92 34.52
CA LYS A 20 11.60 -5.48 35.89
C LYS A 20 10.80 -6.79 36.02
N LYS A 21 9.58 -6.83 35.50
CA LYS A 21 8.75 -8.05 35.49
C LYS A 21 9.43 -9.15 34.66
N LEU A 22 9.94 -8.79 33.48
CA LEU A 22 10.66 -9.72 32.61
C LEU A 22 11.90 -10.30 33.32
N ALA A 23 12.72 -9.47 33.94
CA ALA A 23 13.89 -9.93 34.72
C ALA A 23 13.52 -10.92 35.84
N ALA A 24 12.42 -10.63 36.58
CA ALA A 24 11.90 -11.52 37.60
C ALA A 24 11.39 -12.85 37.05
N PHE A 25 10.73 -12.80 35.87
CA PHE A 25 10.29 -13.99 35.16
C PHE A 25 11.46 -14.85 34.68
N LEU A 26 12.47 -14.23 34.02
CA LEU A 26 13.62 -14.95 33.46
C LEU A 26 14.46 -15.63 34.55
N LYS A 27 14.58 -15.05 35.74
CA LYS A 27 15.29 -15.69 36.88
C LYS A 27 14.74 -17.03 37.29
N LYS A 28 13.47 -17.31 36.99
CA LYS A 28 12.80 -18.59 37.32
C LYS A 28 12.89 -19.61 36.20
N ARG A 29 13.49 -19.25 35.08
CA ARG A 29 13.52 -20.08 33.85
C ARG A 29 14.89 -20.74 33.66
N LYS A 30 14.89 -21.95 33.11
CA LYS A 30 16.09 -22.67 32.73
C LYS A 30 16.45 -22.54 31.26
N GLU A 31 15.50 -22.15 30.45
CA GLU A 31 15.67 -21.97 29.02
C GLU A 31 16.55 -20.76 28.70
N ALA A 32 17.29 -20.85 27.63
CA ALA A 32 18.06 -19.70 27.12
C ALA A 32 17.16 -18.70 26.42
N PHE A 33 17.20 -17.45 26.87
CA PHE A 33 16.48 -16.33 26.28
C PHE A 33 17.44 -15.28 25.74
N GLU A 34 17.01 -14.63 24.68
CA GLU A 34 17.55 -13.40 24.12
C GLU A 34 16.44 -12.34 24.15
N ILE A 35 16.74 -11.13 24.57
CA ILE A 35 15.79 -10.04 24.68
C ILE A 35 16.23 -8.92 23.74
N ILE A 36 15.36 -8.52 22.83
CA ILE A 36 15.64 -7.46 21.86
C ILE A 36 14.58 -6.35 22.01
N VAL A 37 14.97 -5.23 22.58
CA VAL A 37 14.15 -4.01 22.62
C VAL A 37 14.49 -3.20 21.37
N VAL A 38 13.45 -2.89 20.57
CA VAL A 38 13.60 -2.06 19.37
C VAL A 38 12.92 -0.73 19.60
N ASP A 39 13.71 0.32 19.80
CA ASP A 39 13.26 1.70 19.94
C ASP A 39 12.94 2.29 18.56
N ASP A 40 11.68 2.57 18.31
CA ASP A 40 11.16 3.12 17.05
C ASP A 40 11.36 4.65 16.97
N ALA A 41 12.62 5.10 17.13
CA ALA A 41 13.04 6.51 17.15
C ALA A 41 12.27 7.38 18.17
N SER A 42 12.12 6.90 19.41
CA SER A 42 11.47 7.62 20.49
C SER A 42 12.07 9.03 20.70
N THR A 43 11.24 9.95 21.12
CA THR A 43 11.65 11.33 21.42
C THR A 43 11.90 11.57 22.93
N ASP A 44 11.58 10.58 23.75
CA ASP A 44 11.80 10.54 25.20
C ASP A 44 13.01 9.68 25.58
N HIS A 45 13.14 9.30 26.85
CA HIS A 45 14.25 8.50 27.37
C HIS A 45 14.01 6.99 27.31
N THR A 46 13.12 6.49 26.44
CA THR A 46 12.79 5.07 26.29
C THR A 46 14.05 4.20 26.11
N LYS A 47 14.94 4.59 25.19
CA LYS A 47 16.19 3.85 24.93
C LYS A 47 17.07 3.74 26.17
N GLN A 48 17.36 4.85 26.83
CA GLN A 48 18.20 4.91 28.02
C GLN A 48 17.60 4.07 29.16
N SER A 49 16.28 4.18 29.34
CA SER A 49 15.54 3.39 30.32
C SER A 49 15.67 1.87 30.05
N ALA A 50 15.61 1.45 28.80
CA ALA A 50 15.81 0.04 28.45
C ALA A 50 17.27 -0.40 28.65
N GLU A 51 18.25 0.38 28.21
CA GLU A 51 19.69 0.10 28.35
C GLU A 51 20.12 -0.04 29.81
N SER A 52 19.46 0.63 30.75
CA SER A 52 19.76 0.53 32.20
C SER A 52 19.57 -0.90 32.75
N PHE A 53 18.86 -1.77 32.05
CA PHE A 53 18.65 -3.17 32.43
C PHE A 53 19.71 -4.15 31.88
N ALA A 54 20.69 -3.70 31.09
CA ALA A 54 21.70 -4.58 30.48
C ALA A 54 22.48 -5.42 31.52
N GLY A 55 22.71 -4.88 32.72
CA GLY A 55 23.34 -5.62 33.82
C GLY A 55 22.40 -6.56 34.58
N THR A 56 21.09 -6.49 34.37
CA THR A 56 20.06 -7.24 35.10
C THR A 56 19.45 -8.36 34.28
N ILE A 57 19.28 -8.12 32.97
CA ILE A 57 18.71 -9.05 32.01
C ILE A 57 19.85 -9.62 31.14
N PRO A 58 20.17 -10.90 31.23
CA PRO A 58 21.16 -11.52 30.35
C PRO A 58 20.73 -11.45 28.89
N ASN A 59 21.68 -11.22 27.98
CA ASN A 59 21.47 -11.15 26.52
C ASN A 59 20.43 -10.08 26.10
N LEU A 60 20.30 -8.98 26.86
CA LEU A 60 19.52 -7.83 26.46
C LEU A 60 20.26 -7.03 25.39
N GLN A 61 19.58 -6.81 24.26
CA GLN A 61 20.01 -5.91 23.19
C GLN A 61 18.99 -4.79 23.05
N VAL A 62 19.47 -3.56 22.93
CA VAL A 62 18.62 -2.38 22.68
C VAL A 62 19.08 -1.76 21.38
N THR A 63 18.20 -1.77 20.38
CA THR A 63 18.47 -1.21 19.04
C THR A 63 17.53 -0.04 18.80
N ARG A 64 18.05 1.09 18.28
CA ARG A 64 17.25 2.22 17.87
C ARG A 64 17.16 2.27 16.35
N LEU A 65 15.96 2.48 15.83
CA LEU A 65 15.73 2.72 14.42
C LEU A 65 16.03 4.19 14.07
N GLU A 66 16.55 4.41 12.86
CA GLU A 66 16.66 5.76 12.32
C GLU A 66 15.29 6.25 11.85
N LYS A 67 15.03 7.56 12.01
CA LYS A 67 13.77 8.16 11.59
C LYS A 67 13.54 7.98 10.09
N SER A 68 12.44 7.34 9.73
CA SER A 68 12.07 7.01 8.35
C SER A 68 10.60 7.33 8.11
N PRO A 69 10.18 7.68 6.89
CA PRO A 69 8.77 7.83 6.55
C PRO A 69 7.96 6.52 6.64
N TYR A 70 8.64 5.37 6.74
CA TYR A 70 8.02 4.04 6.87
C TYR A 70 8.07 3.51 8.31
N MET A 71 8.13 4.40 9.31
CA MET A 71 8.16 4.02 10.72
C MET A 71 6.81 3.50 11.18
N GLY A 72 6.84 2.60 12.16
CA GLY A 72 5.68 2.04 12.82
C GLY A 72 6.03 0.77 13.59
N LYS A 73 5.13 0.34 14.46
CA LYS A 73 5.30 -0.85 15.29
C LYS A 73 5.73 -2.09 14.48
N GLY A 74 5.16 -2.27 13.26
CA GLY A 74 5.50 -3.37 12.37
C GLY A 74 6.98 -3.36 11.97
N LEU A 75 7.55 -2.18 11.65
CA LEU A 75 8.97 -2.09 11.29
C LEU A 75 9.86 -2.47 12.48
N ALA A 76 9.53 -2.02 13.70
CA ALA A 76 10.28 -2.36 14.90
C ALA A 76 10.23 -3.88 15.18
N VAL A 77 9.05 -4.49 15.07
CA VAL A 77 8.90 -5.95 15.20
C VAL A 77 9.70 -6.68 14.12
N ASN A 78 9.55 -6.29 12.85
CA ASN A 78 10.26 -6.89 11.71
C ASN A 78 11.78 -6.86 11.92
N LYS A 79 12.35 -5.71 12.26
CA LYS A 79 13.80 -5.57 12.51
C LYS A 79 14.27 -6.41 13.68
N GLY A 80 13.51 -6.43 14.78
CA GLY A 80 13.79 -7.26 15.93
C GLY A 80 13.78 -8.74 15.59
N VAL A 81 12.73 -9.21 14.89
CA VAL A 81 12.59 -10.62 14.50
C VAL A 81 13.69 -11.07 13.53
N LEU A 82 14.02 -10.25 12.52
CA LEU A 82 15.07 -10.60 11.55
C LEU A 82 16.48 -10.62 12.17
N SER A 83 16.72 -9.87 13.25
CA SER A 83 17.99 -9.89 14.01
C SER A 83 18.06 -11.01 15.05
N ALA A 84 16.93 -11.60 15.41
CA ALA A 84 16.83 -12.65 16.43
C ALA A 84 17.54 -13.95 16.04
N LYS A 85 18.16 -14.60 17.02
CA LYS A 85 18.91 -15.85 16.87
C LYS A 85 18.15 -17.09 17.39
N GLY A 86 17.01 -16.87 18.07
CA GLY A 86 16.19 -17.93 18.64
C GLY A 86 15.44 -18.73 17.57
N ASP A 87 15.22 -20.01 17.85
CA ASP A 87 14.40 -20.91 17.04
C ASP A 87 12.91 -20.55 17.12
N ILE A 88 12.51 -19.98 18.27
CA ILE A 88 11.20 -19.43 18.53
C ILE A 88 11.37 -17.95 18.85
N VAL A 89 10.64 -17.11 18.15
CA VAL A 89 10.61 -15.66 18.39
C VAL A 89 9.22 -15.29 18.89
N VAL A 90 9.19 -14.59 20.02
CA VAL A 90 7.96 -14.05 20.60
C VAL A 90 8.03 -12.53 20.56
N PHE A 91 7.03 -11.84 20.04
CA PHE A 91 6.95 -10.41 20.27
C PHE A 91 5.83 -10.08 21.27
N THR A 92 6.07 -9.04 22.05
CA THR A 92 5.14 -8.54 23.08
C THR A 92 5.18 -7.02 23.13
N ASP A 93 4.04 -6.41 23.46
CA ASP A 93 3.96 -4.95 23.65
C ASP A 93 4.82 -4.48 24.84
N ALA A 94 5.38 -3.28 24.73
CA ALA A 94 6.27 -2.70 25.74
C ALA A 94 5.59 -2.49 27.11
N ASP A 95 4.27 -2.36 27.18
CA ASP A 95 3.49 -2.15 28.40
C ASP A 95 3.12 -3.47 29.13
N PHE A 96 3.37 -4.63 28.47
CA PHE A 96 2.94 -5.94 28.96
C PHE A 96 1.46 -5.99 29.34
N SER A 97 0.61 -5.41 28.50
CA SER A 97 -0.85 -5.55 28.60
C SER A 97 -1.27 -7.02 28.63
N THR A 98 -0.56 -7.89 27.93
CA THR A 98 -0.56 -9.36 28.17
C THR A 98 0.62 -9.68 29.08
N PRO A 99 0.40 -10.27 30.28
CA PRO A 99 1.49 -10.64 31.19
C PRO A 99 2.48 -11.61 30.53
N ILE A 100 3.76 -11.43 30.83
CA ILE A 100 4.81 -12.26 30.23
C ILE A 100 4.68 -13.76 30.59
N GLU A 101 4.04 -14.06 31.68
CA GLU A 101 3.76 -15.43 32.14
C GLU A 101 2.87 -16.19 31.14
N GLU A 102 2.06 -15.49 30.34
CA GLU A 102 1.23 -16.10 29.31
C GLU A 102 2.05 -16.71 28.15
N ILE A 103 3.36 -16.43 28.10
CA ILE A 103 4.28 -16.97 27.07
C ILE A 103 4.24 -18.49 27.02
N ASP A 104 4.08 -19.16 28.17
CA ASP A 104 4.06 -20.61 28.24
C ASP A 104 2.94 -21.21 27.37
N LYS A 105 1.78 -20.57 27.34
CA LYS A 105 0.65 -21.03 26.52
C LYS A 105 0.98 -20.96 25.02
N LEU A 106 1.74 -19.94 24.59
CA LEU A 106 2.19 -19.83 23.20
C LEU A 106 3.25 -20.88 22.87
N LEU A 107 4.23 -21.04 23.77
CA LEU A 107 5.31 -22.02 23.61
C LEU A 107 4.77 -23.45 23.55
N ASP A 108 3.80 -23.80 24.37
CA ASP A 108 3.12 -25.09 24.35
C ASP A 108 2.49 -25.40 23.00
N LYS A 109 1.86 -24.40 22.37
CA LYS A 109 1.30 -24.56 21.02
C LYS A 109 2.37 -24.74 19.95
N VAL A 110 3.43 -23.93 19.99
CA VAL A 110 4.55 -24.06 19.04
C VAL A 110 5.23 -25.42 19.19
N ASN A 111 5.46 -25.88 20.43
CA ASN A 111 6.04 -27.16 20.73
C ASN A 111 5.13 -28.35 20.34
N SER A 112 3.80 -28.15 20.33
CA SER A 112 2.82 -29.16 19.87
C SER A 112 2.65 -29.21 18.36
N GLY A 113 3.49 -28.50 17.61
CA GLY A 113 3.55 -28.59 16.13
C GLY A 113 2.82 -27.52 15.36
N TYR A 114 2.46 -26.41 16.00
CA TYR A 114 2.02 -25.21 15.32
C TYR A 114 3.24 -24.35 14.91
N ASP A 115 3.13 -23.66 13.77
CA ASP A 115 4.18 -22.76 13.28
C ASP A 115 4.07 -21.39 13.94
N ILE A 116 2.84 -20.97 14.26
CA ILE A 116 2.51 -19.68 14.87
C ILE A 116 1.50 -19.91 16.01
N ALA A 117 1.73 -19.26 17.15
CA ALA A 117 0.75 -19.17 18.24
C ALA A 117 0.48 -17.69 18.53
N ILE A 118 -0.80 -17.30 18.60
CA ILE A 118 -1.22 -15.93 18.86
C ILE A 118 -2.09 -15.86 20.09
N GLY A 119 -1.86 -14.88 20.95
CA GLY A 119 -2.78 -14.54 22.01
C GLY A 119 -4.09 -14.00 21.45
N SER A 120 -5.19 -14.30 22.07
CA SER A 120 -6.50 -13.81 21.68
C SER A 120 -7.27 -13.29 22.88
N ARG A 121 -7.79 -12.08 22.76
CA ARG A 121 -8.64 -11.41 23.77
C ARG A 121 -10.11 -11.75 23.61
N ALA A 122 -10.46 -12.27 22.44
CA ALA A 122 -11.84 -12.49 22.01
C ALA A 122 -12.34 -13.93 22.18
N LEU A 123 -11.49 -14.87 22.60
CA LEU A 123 -11.91 -16.23 22.92
C LEU A 123 -12.66 -16.30 24.24
N GLU A 124 -13.61 -17.24 24.37
CA GLU A 124 -14.49 -17.38 25.56
C GLU A 124 -13.73 -17.55 26.89
N ARG A 125 -12.52 -18.15 26.85
CA ARG A 125 -11.66 -18.35 28.04
C ARG A 125 -10.70 -17.19 28.30
N SER A 126 -10.72 -16.14 27.47
CA SER A 126 -9.90 -14.95 27.66
C SER A 126 -10.49 -14.08 28.78
N THR A 127 -9.63 -13.49 29.60
CA THR A 127 -10.07 -12.62 30.68
C THR A 127 -9.59 -11.20 30.43
N VAL A 128 -10.51 -10.31 30.04
CA VAL A 128 -10.29 -8.87 29.93
C VAL A 128 -10.62 -8.24 31.28
N LYS A 129 -9.61 -7.83 32.04
CA LYS A 129 -9.75 -7.31 33.42
C LYS A 129 -10.25 -5.88 33.48
N VAL A 130 -9.96 -5.06 32.44
CA VAL A 130 -10.41 -3.68 32.34
C VAL A 130 -11.03 -3.49 30.97
N HIS A 131 -12.32 -3.21 30.93
CA HIS A 131 -13.05 -3.02 29.67
C HIS A 131 -12.68 -1.70 28.99
N GLN A 132 -12.70 -1.71 27.68
CA GLN A 132 -12.55 -0.51 26.85
C GLN A 132 -13.88 0.27 26.77
N ASN A 133 -13.82 1.52 26.28
CA ASN A 133 -15.01 2.29 25.96
C ASN A 133 -15.85 1.56 24.89
N ILE A 134 -17.17 1.59 25.02
CA ILE A 134 -18.16 0.92 24.15
C ILE A 134 -17.93 1.25 22.66
N ILE A 135 -17.58 2.51 22.34
CA ILE A 135 -17.29 2.94 20.97
C ILE A 135 -16.07 2.19 20.42
N ARG A 136 -15.02 2.04 21.23
CA ARG A 136 -13.77 1.35 20.85
C ARG A 136 -14.02 -0.15 20.65
N GLU A 137 -14.85 -0.76 21.48
CA GLU A 137 -15.27 -2.15 21.31
C GLU A 137 -16.09 -2.37 20.05
N PHE A 138 -17.04 -1.49 19.74
CA PHE A 138 -17.84 -1.54 18.53
C PHE A 138 -16.98 -1.40 17.25
N ILE A 139 -16.05 -0.42 17.23
CA ILE A 139 -15.12 -0.22 16.13
C ILE A 139 -14.22 -1.46 15.96
N GLY A 140 -13.72 -2.02 17.06
CA GLY A 140 -12.88 -3.23 17.03
C GLY A 140 -13.62 -4.45 16.47
N ARG A 141 -14.89 -4.66 16.87
CA ARG A 141 -15.74 -5.76 16.35
C ARG A 141 -16.02 -5.58 14.85
N THR A 142 -16.38 -4.36 14.41
CA THR A 142 -16.63 -4.05 13.00
C THR A 142 -15.35 -4.21 12.18
N GLY A 143 -14.20 -3.74 12.69
CA GLY A 143 -12.90 -3.94 12.08
C GLY A 143 -12.56 -5.42 11.88
N ASN A 144 -12.81 -6.25 12.89
CA ASN A 144 -12.60 -7.70 12.79
C ASN A 144 -13.49 -8.35 11.73
N ILE A 145 -14.76 -7.96 11.62
CA ILE A 145 -15.66 -8.45 10.56
C ILE A 145 -15.08 -8.12 9.17
N LEU A 146 -14.52 -6.92 8.98
CA LEU A 146 -13.88 -6.53 7.73
C LEU A 146 -12.61 -7.37 7.46
N VAL A 147 -11.77 -7.59 8.48
CA VAL A 147 -10.59 -8.46 8.37
C VAL A 147 -11.00 -9.87 7.94
N GLN A 148 -12.01 -10.44 8.59
CA GLN A 148 -12.50 -11.79 8.30
C GLN A 148 -13.06 -11.96 6.89
N ASN A 149 -13.78 -10.95 6.39
CA ASN A 149 -14.39 -11.03 5.07
C ASN A 149 -13.43 -10.65 3.94
N LEU A 150 -12.51 -9.71 4.16
CA LEU A 150 -11.63 -9.21 3.10
C LEU A 150 -10.30 -9.94 3.01
N VAL A 151 -9.72 -10.36 4.14
CA VAL A 151 -8.33 -10.79 4.19
C VAL A 151 -8.15 -12.20 4.75
N ILE A 152 -8.60 -12.48 5.97
CA ILE A 152 -8.29 -13.73 6.67
C ILE A 152 -9.47 -14.24 7.47
N ARG A 153 -9.97 -15.43 7.15
CA ARG A 153 -11.07 -16.10 7.88
C ARG A 153 -10.53 -17.02 8.96
N GLY A 154 -11.28 -17.15 10.07
CA GLY A 154 -11.05 -18.16 11.08
C GLY A 154 -9.95 -17.80 12.09
N ILE A 155 -9.57 -16.52 12.20
CA ILE A 155 -8.76 -15.98 13.29
C ILE A 155 -9.57 -14.86 13.92
N VAL A 156 -9.87 -14.98 15.21
CA VAL A 156 -10.79 -14.06 15.88
C VAL A 156 -10.10 -12.78 16.35
N ASP A 157 -8.83 -12.85 16.78
CA ASP A 157 -8.05 -11.69 17.22
C ASP A 157 -6.72 -11.60 16.48
N THR A 158 -6.73 -10.95 15.31
CA THR A 158 -5.52 -10.81 14.49
C THR A 158 -4.51 -9.80 15.04
N GLN A 159 -4.94 -8.84 15.86
CA GLN A 159 -4.14 -7.69 16.31
C GLN A 159 -3.72 -7.76 17.79
N CYS A 160 -3.77 -8.93 18.44
CA CYS A 160 -3.18 -9.10 19.75
C CYS A 160 -1.67 -8.98 19.65
N GLY A 161 -1.06 -8.04 20.40
CA GLY A 161 0.40 -7.79 20.40
C GLY A 161 1.21 -8.84 21.15
N PHE A 162 0.76 -10.10 21.14
CA PHE A 162 1.43 -11.20 21.83
C PHE A 162 1.40 -12.45 20.95
N LYS A 163 2.49 -12.72 20.23
CA LYS A 163 2.57 -13.77 19.23
C LYS A 163 3.92 -14.49 19.25
N ALA A 164 3.90 -15.79 19.04
CA ALA A 164 5.09 -16.64 18.91
C ALA A 164 5.18 -17.24 17.51
N PHE A 165 6.38 -17.28 16.97
CA PHE A 165 6.70 -17.76 15.63
C PHE A 165 7.84 -18.77 15.68
N LYS A 166 7.69 -19.90 15.01
CA LYS A 166 8.76 -20.87 14.78
C LYS A 166 9.62 -20.41 13.60
N MET A 167 10.81 -19.92 13.87
CA MET A 167 11.59 -19.16 12.89
C MET A 167 11.97 -19.88 11.60
N PRO A 168 12.34 -21.15 11.57
CA PRO A 168 12.62 -21.83 10.31
C PRO A 168 11.45 -21.78 9.32
N ALA A 169 10.21 -21.86 9.82
CA ALA A 169 9.02 -21.78 8.97
C ALA A 169 8.58 -20.34 8.67
N CYS A 170 8.77 -19.41 9.61
CA CYS A 170 8.16 -18.08 9.58
C CYS A 170 9.10 -16.96 9.08
N ARG A 171 10.42 -17.18 8.98
CA ARG A 171 11.38 -16.11 8.60
C ARG A 171 11.00 -15.40 7.30
N ASN A 172 10.61 -16.17 6.29
CA ASN A 172 10.18 -15.63 5.00
C ASN A 172 8.91 -14.77 5.06
N LEU A 173 8.10 -14.83 6.13
CA LEU A 173 6.95 -13.94 6.30
C LEU A 173 7.44 -12.53 6.53
N PHE A 174 8.38 -12.34 7.46
CA PHE A 174 8.98 -11.05 7.81
C PHE A 174 9.83 -10.46 6.66
N GLU A 175 10.49 -11.31 5.87
CA GLU A 175 11.21 -10.88 4.66
C GLU A 175 10.26 -10.42 3.53
N SER A 176 9.04 -10.93 3.50
CA SER A 176 8.01 -10.61 2.50
C SER A 176 7.05 -9.50 2.93
N GLU A 177 7.14 -9.05 4.17
CA GLU A 177 6.31 -8.00 4.78
C GLU A 177 6.48 -6.66 4.04
N ARG A 178 5.38 -5.95 3.84
CA ARG A 178 5.34 -4.65 3.14
C ARG A 178 4.58 -3.58 3.91
N ILE A 179 3.86 -3.97 4.96
CA ILE A 179 3.08 -3.08 5.81
C ILE A 179 3.75 -3.02 7.17
N PHE A 180 4.22 -1.84 7.54
CA PHE A 180 5.00 -1.62 8.76
C PHE A 180 4.26 -0.80 9.81
N ASP A 181 3.00 -0.42 9.53
CA ASP A 181 2.10 0.26 10.47
C ASP A 181 1.17 -0.76 11.16
N PHE A 182 0.02 -0.35 11.66
CA PHE A 182 -0.91 -1.20 12.44
C PHE A 182 -1.47 -2.42 11.69
N GLY A 183 -1.40 -2.45 10.36
CA GLY A 183 -1.84 -3.58 9.53
C GLY A 183 -0.84 -4.75 9.45
N PHE A 184 0.37 -4.62 9.98
CA PHE A 184 1.44 -5.62 9.85
C PHE A 184 1.06 -7.00 10.41
N ASP A 185 0.40 -7.02 11.54
CA ASP A 185 -0.10 -8.24 12.20
C ASP A 185 -1.02 -9.05 11.28
N ILE A 186 -1.90 -8.34 10.58
CA ILE A 186 -2.88 -8.95 9.65
C ILE A 186 -2.14 -9.47 8.41
N GLU A 187 -1.16 -8.72 7.91
CA GLU A 187 -0.33 -9.13 6.77
C GLU A 187 0.44 -10.42 7.06
N LEU A 188 1.13 -10.49 8.20
CA LEU A 188 1.89 -11.68 8.60
C LEU A 188 0.99 -12.93 8.69
N LEU A 189 -0.18 -12.82 9.31
CA LEU A 189 -1.12 -13.93 9.44
C LEU A 189 -1.75 -14.30 8.09
N TYR A 190 -2.00 -13.33 7.21
CA TYR A 190 -2.45 -13.58 5.83
C TYR A 190 -1.40 -14.36 5.04
N LEU A 191 -0.15 -13.92 5.08
CA LEU A 191 0.96 -14.60 4.42
C LEU A 191 1.17 -16.02 4.98
N ALA A 192 1.09 -16.18 6.30
CA ALA A 192 1.19 -17.47 6.95
C ALA A 192 0.10 -18.45 6.46
N LYS A 193 -1.14 -17.98 6.42
CA LYS A 193 -2.27 -18.79 5.94
C LYS A 193 -2.14 -19.14 4.46
N LYS A 194 -1.69 -18.19 3.64
CA LYS A 194 -1.43 -18.40 2.23
C LYS A 194 -0.33 -19.44 1.96
N LYS A 195 0.65 -19.56 2.88
CA LYS A 195 1.71 -20.57 2.85
C LYS A 195 1.31 -21.91 3.51
N GLY A 196 0.09 -22.01 4.03
CA GLY A 196 -0.40 -23.23 4.68
C GLY A 196 0.19 -23.48 6.07
N LEU A 197 0.76 -22.46 6.72
CA LEU A 197 1.30 -22.58 8.07
C LEU A 197 0.19 -22.78 9.10
N LYS A 198 0.48 -23.59 10.12
CA LYS A 198 -0.46 -23.90 11.20
C LYS A 198 -0.46 -22.79 12.24
N ILE A 199 -1.61 -22.15 12.44
CA ILE A 199 -1.80 -21.04 13.37
C ILE A 199 -2.72 -21.51 14.51
N ALA A 200 -2.31 -21.29 15.76
CA ALA A 200 -3.13 -21.51 16.95
C ALA A 200 -3.50 -20.17 17.59
N GLU A 201 -4.79 -19.98 17.94
CA GLU A 201 -5.22 -18.93 18.85
C GLU A 201 -5.26 -19.46 20.30
N VAL A 202 -4.76 -18.65 21.23
CA VAL A 202 -4.63 -19.00 22.64
C VAL A 202 -5.34 -17.96 23.49
N PRO A 203 -6.29 -18.34 24.36
CA PRO A 203 -6.93 -17.40 25.25
C PRO A 203 -5.93 -16.82 26.25
N THR A 204 -5.88 -15.50 26.34
CA THR A 204 -4.91 -14.79 27.19
C THR A 204 -5.58 -13.88 28.21
N LEU A 205 -4.87 -13.64 29.33
CA LEU A 205 -5.16 -12.53 30.22
C LEU A 205 -4.73 -11.23 29.53
N TRP A 206 -5.60 -10.20 29.63
CA TRP A 206 -5.28 -8.90 29.05
C TRP A 206 -5.74 -7.77 29.96
N TYR A 207 -4.86 -6.78 30.14
CA TYR A 207 -5.12 -5.59 30.96
C TYR A 207 -5.09 -4.36 30.08
N ASN A 208 -6.19 -3.60 30.01
CA ASN A 208 -6.23 -2.35 29.27
C ASN A 208 -5.41 -1.28 30.00
N ASP A 209 -4.42 -0.67 29.31
CA ASP A 209 -3.76 0.54 29.79
C ASP A 209 -4.54 1.76 29.26
N PRO A 210 -5.12 2.61 30.11
CA PRO A 210 -5.88 3.78 29.71
C PRO A 210 -5.04 4.86 29.00
N ARG A 211 -3.71 4.79 29.10
CA ARG A 211 -2.76 5.72 28.46
C ARG A 211 -2.48 5.40 26.99
N SER A 212 -3.30 4.53 26.38
CA SER A 212 -3.16 4.17 24.96
C SER A 212 -3.30 5.42 24.08
N THR A 213 -2.33 5.63 23.18
CA THR A 213 -2.26 6.75 22.22
C THR A 213 -3.05 6.48 20.92
N VAL A 214 -3.66 5.30 20.78
CA VAL A 214 -4.41 4.88 19.58
C VAL A 214 -5.67 5.72 19.40
N ASN A 215 -5.81 6.37 18.24
CA ASN A 215 -7.02 7.09 17.83
C ASN A 215 -7.98 6.14 17.12
N PRO A 216 -9.18 5.82 17.71
CA PRO A 216 -10.05 4.78 17.18
C PRO A 216 -10.50 4.99 15.73
N ILE A 217 -10.79 6.23 15.33
CA ILE A 217 -11.31 6.53 13.98
C ILE A 217 -10.17 6.55 12.97
N LYS A 218 -9.12 7.34 13.23
CA LYS A 218 -8.00 7.51 12.31
C LYS A 218 -7.29 6.17 12.03
N ASP A 219 -7.01 5.42 13.10
CA ASP A 219 -6.27 4.17 12.99
C ASP A 219 -7.13 3.06 12.37
N SER A 220 -8.47 3.07 12.57
CA SER A 220 -9.36 2.15 11.87
C SER A 220 -9.41 2.39 10.35
N ILE A 221 -9.39 3.65 9.92
CA ILE A 221 -9.29 3.99 8.49
C ILE A 221 -7.94 3.52 7.93
N ALA A 222 -6.85 3.74 8.67
CA ALA A 222 -5.53 3.27 8.27
C ALA A 222 -5.49 1.74 8.13
N VAL A 223 -6.02 1.01 9.11
CA VAL A 223 -6.13 -0.47 9.04
C VAL A 223 -6.98 -0.90 7.84
N PHE A 224 -8.12 -0.25 7.56
CA PHE A 224 -8.93 -0.58 6.39
C PHE A 224 -8.15 -0.39 5.07
N VAL A 225 -7.40 0.69 4.94
CA VAL A 225 -6.52 0.91 3.78
C VAL A 225 -5.45 -0.18 3.69
N ASP A 226 -4.90 -0.60 4.84
CA ASP A 226 -3.91 -1.67 4.88
C ASP A 226 -4.50 -3.04 4.48
N LEU A 227 -5.77 -3.34 4.82
CA LEU A 227 -6.45 -4.55 4.32
C LEU A 227 -6.50 -4.58 2.78
N LEU A 228 -6.81 -3.44 2.15
CA LEU A 228 -6.79 -3.34 0.69
C LEU A 228 -5.37 -3.49 0.12
N LYS A 229 -4.36 -2.88 0.77
CA LYS A 229 -2.95 -3.03 0.36
C LYS A 229 -2.48 -4.48 0.48
N ILE A 230 -2.81 -5.18 1.57
CA ILE A 230 -2.49 -6.61 1.75
C ILE A 230 -3.02 -7.42 0.56
N ARG A 231 -4.28 -7.22 0.21
CA ARG A 231 -4.89 -7.89 -0.94
C ARG A 231 -4.20 -7.53 -2.26
N LEU A 232 -3.89 -6.25 -2.47
CA LEU A 232 -3.23 -5.77 -3.68
C LEU A 232 -1.79 -6.30 -3.82
N TYR A 233 -1.02 -6.30 -2.73
CA TYR A 233 0.41 -6.68 -2.78
C TYR A 233 0.62 -8.18 -2.88
N HIS A 234 -0.25 -8.96 -2.26
CA HIS A 234 -0.09 -10.41 -2.12
C HIS A 234 -1.09 -11.25 -2.93
N SER A 235 -1.93 -10.62 -3.75
CA SER A 235 -2.81 -11.34 -4.67
C SER A 235 -2.04 -12.04 -5.79
N ASN A 236 -2.55 -13.14 -6.31
CA ASN A 236 -1.94 -13.89 -7.40
C ASN A 236 -2.93 -14.22 -8.52
N LYS A 237 -2.39 -14.50 -9.69
CA LYS A 237 -3.16 -14.82 -10.91
C LYS A 237 -3.95 -16.14 -10.79
N GLU A 238 -3.47 -17.08 -9.99
CA GLU A 238 -4.01 -18.45 -9.87
C GLU A 238 -4.93 -18.62 -8.66
N GLY A 239 -5.13 -17.55 -7.87
CA GLY A 239 -5.97 -17.55 -6.68
C GLY A 239 -7.47 -17.51 -6.95
N SER A 240 -8.25 -17.27 -5.90
CA SER A 240 -9.70 -17.07 -5.97
C SER A 240 -10.09 -15.94 -6.92
N LEU A 241 -11.37 -15.84 -7.30
CA LEU A 241 -11.87 -14.71 -8.12
C LEU A 241 -11.49 -13.35 -7.51
N GLY A 242 -11.58 -13.23 -6.20
CA GLY A 242 -11.12 -12.03 -5.49
C GLY A 242 -9.62 -11.77 -5.62
N ASP A 243 -8.78 -12.81 -5.56
CA ASP A 243 -7.33 -12.66 -5.77
C ASP A 243 -7.03 -12.24 -7.21
N ARG A 244 -7.69 -12.84 -8.21
CA ARG A 244 -7.52 -12.45 -9.62
C ARG A 244 -7.92 -11.01 -9.86
N PHE A 245 -9.01 -10.54 -9.25
CA PHE A 245 -9.46 -9.15 -9.34
C PHE A 245 -8.41 -8.18 -8.76
N PHE A 246 -7.94 -8.41 -7.53
CA PHE A 246 -6.91 -7.57 -6.91
C PHE A 246 -5.56 -7.64 -7.65
N TYR A 247 -5.19 -8.82 -8.16
CA TYR A 247 -4.01 -8.99 -9.01
C TYR A 247 -4.10 -8.13 -10.28
N LEU A 248 -5.24 -8.12 -10.97
CA LEU A 248 -5.45 -7.27 -12.14
C LEU A 248 -5.35 -5.78 -11.78
N ILE A 249 -6.04 -5.34 -10.72
CA ILE A 249 -5.95 -3.95 -10.25
C ILE A 249 -4.50 -3.55 -9.96
N TYR A 250 -3.75 -4.39 -9.27
CA TYR A 250 -2.36 -4.10 -8.92
C TYR A 250 -1.46 -4.00 -10.15
N ASN A 251 -1.57 -4.94 -11.07
CA ASN A 251 -0.73 -4.95 -12.27
C ASN A 251 -1.06 -3.81 -13.24
N TYR A 252 -2.34 -3.46 -13.33
CA TYR A 252 -2.79 -2.38 -14.21
C TYR A 252 -2.99 -1.06 -13.47
N ARG A 253 -2.52 -0.92 -12.22
CA ARG A 253 -2.73 0.28 -11.39
C ARG A 253 -2.27 1.57 -12.06
N THR A 254 -1.15 1.54 -12.78
CA THR A 254 -0.65 2.72 -13.49
C THR A 254 -1.59 3.10 -14.63
N PHE A 255 -2.12 2.12 -15.38
CA PHE A 255 -3.12 2.35 -16.42
C PHE A 255 -4.43 2.87 -15.84
N LEU A 256 -4.91 2.30 -14.74
CA LEU A 256 -6.12 2.75 -14.04
C LEU A 256 -5.97 4.19 -13.51
N ARG A 257 -4.84 4.51 -12.87
CA ARG A 257 -4.54 5.89 -12.42
C ARG A 257 -4.52 6.86 -13.61
N PHE A 258 -3.88 6.47 -14.72
CA PHE A 258 -3.85 7.26 -15.95
C PHE A 258 -5.26 7.51 -16.50
N SER A 259 -6.11 6.49 -16.50
CA SER A 259 -7.51 6.58 -16.96
C SER A 259 -8.33 7.54 -16.08
N ILE A 260 -8.17 7.47 -14.75
CA ILE A 260 -8.83 8.37 -13.80
C ILE A 260 -8.40 9.82 -14.04
N VAL A 261 -7.09 10.06 -14.24
CA VAL A 261 -6.59 11.40 -14.61
C VAL A 261 -7.18 11.85 -15.93
N GLY A 262 -7.30 10.97 -16.93
CA GLY A 262 -7.93 11.27 -18.22
C GLY A 262 -9.40 11.69 -18.08
N VAL A 263 -10.17 10.98 -17.25
CA VAL A 263 -11.56 11.35 -16.97
C VAL A 263 -11.62 12.71 -16.25
N SER A 264 -10.80 12.92 -15.22
CA SER A 264 -10.75 14.21 -14.50
C SER A 264 -10.36 15.38 -15.44
N ASN A 265 -9.48 15.11 -16.39
CA ASN A 265 -9.06 16.07 -17.41
C ASN A 265 -10.25 16.55 -18.27
N THR A 266 -11.14 15.65 -18.64
CA THR A 266 -12.36 15.98 -19.37
C THR A 266 -13.26 16.94 -18.57
N PHE A 267 -13.43 16.69 -17.26
CA PHE A 267 -14.20 17.59 -16.40
C PHE A 267 -13.55 18.97 -16.26
N VAL A 268 -12.24 19.06 -16.17
CA VAL A 268 -11.50 20.33 -16.11
C VAL A 268 -11.68 21.10 -17.42
N ASP A 269 -11.50 20.45 -18.57
CA ASP A 269 -11.65 21.08 -19.89
C ASP A 269 -13.07 21.64 -20.10
N TYR A 270 -14.09 20.79 -19.97
CA TYR A 270 -15.48 21.22 -20.15
C TYR A 270 -15.93 22.26 -19.12
N GLY A 271 -15.56 22.07 -17.85
CA GLY A 271 -15.89 23.02 -16.79
C GLY A 271 -15.29 24.39 -17.03
N LEU A 272 -14.01 24.44 -17.41
CA LEU A 272 -13.34 25.71 -17.72
C LEU A 272 -13.85 26.36 -18.99
N PHE A 273 -14.09 25.56 -20.03
CA PHE A 273 -14.73 26.06 -21.26
C PHE A 273 -16.10 26.69 -20.98
N PHE A 274 -16.93 26.04 -20.15
CA PHE A 274 -18.21 26.59 -19.72
C PHE A 274 -18.04 27.91 -18.96
N VAL A 275 -17.14 27.99 -18.00
CA VAL A 275 -16.85 29.21 -17.23
C VAL A 275 -16.42 30.35 -18.18
N LEU A 276 -15.45 30.08 -19.04
CA LEU A 276 -14.91 31.08 -19.97
C LEU A 276 -15.97 31.60 -20.95
N THR A 277 -16.82 30.73 -21.48
CA THR A 277 -17.83 31.12 -22.47
C THR A 277 -19.09 31.70 -21.84
N ARG A 278 -19.58 31.17 -20.72
CA ARG A 278 -20.88 31.51 -20.14
C ARG A 278 -20.81 32.53 -19.00
N LEU A 279 -19.73 32.53 -18.22
CA LEU A 279 -19.59 33.44 -17.07
C LEU A 279 -18.66 34.63 -17.41
N VAL A 280 -17.59 34.41 -18.17
CA VAL A 280 -16.64 35.46 -18.58
C VAL A 280 -17.05 36.11 -19.88
N GLY A 281 -17.88 35.45 -20.73
CA GLY A 281 -18.34 35.96 -22.02
C GLY A 281 -17.27 35.86 -23.13
N LEU A 282 -16.23 35.02 -22.95
CA LEU A 282 -15.18 34.87 -23.94
C LEU A 282 -15.72 34.14 -25.19
N HIS A 283 -15.32 34.59 -26.36
CA HIS A 283 -15.70 33.90 -27.60
C HIS A 283 -15.12 32.45 -27.60
N TYR A 284 -15.92 31.47 -28.03
CA TYR A 284 -15.57 30.03 -27.94
C TYR A 284 -14.25 29.68 -28.65
N LEU A 285 -13.88 30.36 -29.73
CA LEU A 285 -12.61 30.17 -30.43
C LEU A 285 -11.38 30.55 -29.58
N LEU A 286 -11.54 31.43 -28.59
CA LEU A 286 -10.49 31.79 -27.62
C LEU A 286 -10.59 30.95 -26.36
N ALA A 287 -11.80 30.64 -25.92
CA ALA A 287 -12.04 29.84 -24.72
C ALA A 287 -11.53 28.41 -24.87
N ASN A 288 -11.72 27.77 -26.01
CA ASN A 288 -11.36 26.38 -26.24
C ASN A 288 -9.83 26.10 -26.14
N PRO A 289 -8.93 26.81 -26.81
CA PRO A 289 -7.49 26.56 -26.65
C PRO A 289 -7.02 26.81 -25.22
N ILE A 290 -7.60 27.77 -24.49
CA ILE A 290 -7.27 28.05 -23.11
C ILE A 290 -7.70 26.88 -22.20
N SER A 291 -8.94 26.39 -22.36
CA SER A 291 -9.45 25.28 -21.55
C SER A 291 -8.66 23.97 -21.80
N VAL A 292 -8.37 23.67 -23.06
CA VAL A 292 -7.59 22.49 -23.45
C VAL A 292 -6.17 22.56 -22.88
N GLU A 293 -5.48 23.70 -22.99
CA GLU A 293 -4.12 23.85 -22.47
C GLU A 293 -4.07 23.70 -20.96
N ILE A 294 -5.01 24.29 -20.23
CA ILE A 294 -5.09 24.13 -18.77
C ILE A 294 -5.39 22.67 -18.41
N ALA A 295 -6.26 22.01 -19.15
CA ALA A 295 -6.55 20.59 -18.95
C ALA A 295 -5.32 19.71 -19.20
N ILE A 296 -4.50 20.00 -20.22
CA ILE A 296 -3.24 19.28 -20.46
C ILE A 296 -2.25 19.49 -19.30
N ILE A 297 -2.12 20.74 -18.80
CA ILE A 297 -1.28 21.04 -17.63
C ILE A 297 -1.78 20.26 -16.39
N TRP A 298 -3.07 20.23 -16.14
CA TRP A 298 -3.71 19.42 -15.08
C TRP A 298 -3.37 17.95 -15.22
N SER A 299 -3.55 17.40 -16.41
CA SER A 299 -3.26 15.99 -16.68
C SER A 299 -1.76 15.66 -16.50
N PHE A 300 -0.86 16.52 -16.98
CA PHE A 300 0.57 16.36 -16.79
C PHE A 300 0.95 16.38 -15.31
N PHE A 301 0.43 17.32 -14.54
CA PHE A 301 0.68 17.46 -13.10
C PHE A 301 0.32 16.18 -12.34
N TRP A 302 -0.91 15.68 -12.52
CA TRP A 302 -1.36 14.48 -11.83
C TRP A 302 -0.68 13.20 -12.32
N ASN A 303 -0.38 13.10 -13.58
CA ASN A 303 0.40 11.99 -14.11
C ASN A 303 1.82 11.97 -13.54
N ASN A 304 2.44 13.13 -13.36
CA ASN A 304 3.77 13.25 -12.78
C ASN A 304 3.79 12.92 -11.28
N LEU A 305 2.82 13.43 -10.50
CA LEU A 305 2.79 13.29 -9.04
C LEU A 305 2.15 12.00 -8.54
N TRP A 306 1.24 11.41 -9.31
CA TRP A 306 0.44 10.27 -8.85
C TRP A 306 0.56 9.04 -9.74
N THR A 307 0.31 9.18 -11.05
CA THR A 307 0.29 8.01 -11.95
C THR A 307 1.66 7.35 -12.06
N PHE A 308 2.70 8.15 -12.24
CA PHE A 308 4.08 7.69 -12.47
C PHE A 308 5.03 8.04 -11.32
N ALA A 309 4.53 8.40 -10.14
CA ALA A 309 5.32 8.80 -8.97
C ALA A 309 6.34 7.73 -8.51
N GLU A 310 6.02 6.46 -8.71
CA GLU A 310 6.87 5.33 -8.29
C GLU A 310 8.08 5.11 -9.23
N ARG A 311 8.17 5.86 -10.36
CA ARG A 311 9.24 5.68 -11.35
C ARG A 311 10.44 6.58 -11.07
N ARG A 312 11.63 6.05 -11.32
CA ARG A 312 12.87 6.85 -11.32
C ARG A 312 12.98 7.59 -12.65
N LEU A 313 12.62 8.87 -12.64
CA LEU A 313 12.61 9.71 -13.85
C LEU A 313 13.94 10.44 -14.00
N ASN A 314 14.54 10.39 -15.20
CA ASN A 314 15.85 10.97 -15.50
C ASN A 314 15.78 12.28 -16.29
N GLN A 315 14.60 12.62 -16.83
CA GLN A 315 14.46 13.81 -17.66
C GLN A 315 14.02 15.02 -16.83
N PRO A 316 14.49 16.24 -17.16
CA PRO A 316 13.99 17.47 -16.57
C PRO A 316 12.47 17.60 -16.71
N LEU A 317 11.84 18.25 -15.76
CA LEU A 317 10.37 18.45 -15.74
C LEU A 317 9.88 19.12 -17.03
N VAL A 318 10.60 20.15 -17.51
CA VAL A 318 10.27 20.91 -18.72
C VAL A 318 10.29 19.99 -19.95
N THR A 319 11.32 19.18 -20.12
CA THR A 319 11.42 18.22 -21.23
C THR A 319 10.26 17.24 -21.22
N ARG A 320 9.91 16.69 -20.04
CA ARG A 320 8.76 15.80 -19.89
C ARG A 320 7.44 16.47 -20.25
N PHE A 321 7.29 17.74 -19.88
CA PHE A 321 6.09 18.50 -20.23
C PHE A 321 5.93 18.65 -21.74
N PHE A 322 6.99 19.05 -22.46
CA PHE A 322 6.94 19.16 -23.93
C PHE A 322 6.68 17.81 -24.62
N ILE A 323 7.27 16.71 -24.14
CA ILE A 323 6.98 15.37 -24.67
C ILE A 323 5.52 15.02 -24.44
N PHE A 324 4.98 15.34 -23.25
CA PHE A 324 3.58 15.10 -22.91
C PHE A 324 2.62 15.85 -23.85
N GLN A 325 2.92 17.11 -24.17
CA GLN A 325 2.19 17.91 -25.16
C GLN A 325 2.17 17.22 -26.53
N VAL A 326 3.34 16.81 -27.03
CA VAL A 326 3.46 16.11 -28.32
C VAL A 326 2.63 14.82 -28.34
N VAL A 327 2.67 14.04 -27.26
CA VAL A 327 1.88 12.82 -27.14
C VAL A 327 0.39 13.12 -27.12
N SER A 328 -0.04 14.18 -26.43
CA SER A 328 -1.44 14.60 -26.38
C SER A 328 -1.98 15.02 -27.75
N LEU A 329 -1.17 15.77 -28.51
CA LEU A 329 -1.49 16.11 -29.91
C LEU A 329 -1.58 14.85 -30.80
N GLY A 330 -0.67 13.89 -30.62
CA GLY A 330 -0.75 12.59 -31.30
C GLY A 330 -2.04 11.84 -31.00
N GLY A 331 -2.51 11.90 -29.75
CA GLY A 331 -3.80 11.31 -29.34
C GLY A 331 -5.00 11.94 -30.08
N LEU A 332 -4.99 13.25 -30.30
CA LEU A 332 -6.01 13.93 -31.11
C LEU A 332 -6.02 13.41 -32.57
N VAL A 333 -4.83 13.26 -33.15
CA VAL A 333 -4.70 12.70 -34.51
C VAL A 333 -5.24 11.28 -34.59
N VAL A 334 -4.92 10.43 -33.60
CA VAL A 334 -5.48 9.06 -33.52
C VAL A 334 -7.01 9.09 -33.42
N SER A 335 -7.57 10.02 -32.63
CA SER A 335 -9.02 10.21 -32.55
C SER A 335 -9.64 10.52 -33.92
N GLN A 336 -9.06 11.46 -34.66
CA GLN A 336 -9.57 11.86 -35.97
C GLN A 336 -9.47 10.74 -37.01
N ILE A 337 -8.32 10.05 -37.06
CA ILE A 337 -8.14 8.88 -37.94
C ILE A 337 -9.17 7.80 -37.62
N SER A 338 -9.39 7.52 -36.32
CA SER A 338 -10.36 6.51 -35.88
C SER A 338 -11.78 6.87 -36.30
N LEU A 339 -12.17 8.16 -36.14
CA LEU A 339 -13.48 8.65 -36.57
C LEU A 339 -13.67 8.54 -38.07
N PHE A 340 -12.67 8.93 -38.85
CA PHE A 340 -12.69 8.82 -40.30
C PHE A 340 -12.85 7.36 -40.75
N VAL A 341 -12.02 6.47 -40.24
CA VAL A 341 -12.07 5.06 -40.60
C VAL A 341 -13.42 4.42 -40.22
N MET A 342 -13.90 4.67 -39.02
CA MET A 342 -15.16 4.10 -38.53
C MET A 342 -16.37 4.71 -39.23
N GLY A 343 -16.39 6.01 -39.47
CA GLY A 343 -17.49 6.72 -40.12
C GLY A 343 -17.54 6.47 -41.63
N GLU A 344 -16.47 6.84 -42.34
CA GLU A 344 -16.45 6.82 -43.80
C GLU A 344 -16.24 5.44 -44.42
N LEU A 345 -15.40 4.56 -43.79
CA LEU A 345 -15.11 3.24 -44.35
C LEU A 345 -16.07 2.16 -43.87
N PHE A 346 -16.50 2.23 -42.59
CA PHE A 346 -17.39 1.22 -42.00
C PHE A 346 -18.83 1.69 -41.83
N GLY A 347 -19.18 2.93 -42.14
CA GLY A 347 -20.54 3.46 -42.03
C GLY A 347 -21.07 3.51 -40.59
N ILE A 348 -20.19 3.54 -39.59
CA ILE A 348 -20.59 3.56 -38.18
C ILE A 348 -21.06 4.98 -37.83
N GLN A 349 -22.22 5.07 -37.15
CA GLN A 349 -22.75 6.35 -36.67
C GLN A 349 -21.68 7.11 -35.87
N ASP A 350 -21.56 8.41 -36.12
CA ASP A 350 -20.53 9.31 -35.58
C ASP A 350 -20.40 9.26 -34.04
N LEU A 351 -21.51 9.23 -33.28
CA LEU A 351 -21.50 9.11 -31.83
C LEU A 351 -20.91 7.76 -31.36
N ILE A 352 -21.24 6.66 -32.06
CA ILE A 352 -20.72 5.33 -31.74
C ILE A 352 -19.23 5.28 -32.11
N ALA A 353 -18.85 5.79 -33.28
CA ALA A 353 -17.47 5.90 -33.71
C ALA A 353 -16.63 6.70 -32.70
N LYS A 354 -17.20 7.82 -32.19
CA LYS A 354 -16.55 8.63 -31.13
C LYS A 354 -16.35 7.84 -29.84
N ALA A 355 -17.37 7.14 -29.36
CA ALA A 355 -17.28 6.32 -28.17
C ALA A 355 -16.20 5.22 -28.31
N LEU A 356 -16.15 4.55 -29.46
CA LEU A 356 -15.14 3.51 -29.75
C LEU A 356 -13.72 4.08 -29.93
N SER A 357 -13.56 5.34 -30.32
CA SER A 357 -12.26 6.00 -30.41
C SER A 357 -11.61 6.26 -29.03
N ILE A 358 -12.41 6.44 -27.97
CA ILE A 358 -11.91 6.79 -26.62
C ILE A 358 -10.93 5.74 -26.08
N PRO A 359 -11.22 4.44 -26.06
CA PRO A 359 -10.27 3.43 -25.59
C PRO A 359 -8.98 3.38 -26.43
N LEU A 360 -9.05 3.64 -27.74
CA LEU A 360 -7.87 3.65 -28.62
C LEU A 360 -6.95 4.84 -28.28
N VAL A 361 -7.52 6.03 -28.12
CA VAL A 361 -6.78 7.23 -27.72
C VAL A 361 -6.19 7.09 -26.33
N LEU A 362 -6.95 6.51 -25.39
CA LEU A 362 -6.49 6.24 -24.04
C LEU A 362 -5.28 5.27 -24.05
N ALA A 363 -5.39 4.17 -24.79
CA ALA A 363 -4.31 3.20 -24.92
C ALA A 363 -3.06 3.83 -25.57
N PHE A 364 -3.23 4.59 -26.64
CA PHE A 364 -2.16 5.31 -27.32
C PHE A 364 -1.44 6.28 -26.36
N ASN A 365 -2.19 7.16 -25.72
CA ASN A 365 -1.63 8.13 -24.78
C ASN A 365 -0.93 7.46 -23.59
N TYR A 366 -1.52 6.40 -23.03
CA TYR A 366 -0.90 5.65 -21.95
C TYR A 366 0.42 4.99 -22.38
N LEU A 367 0.43 4.30 -23.52
CA LEU A 367 1.61 3.59 -24.01
C LEU A 367 2.78 4.55 -24.27
N LEU A 368 2.53 5.67 -24.97
CA LEU A 368 3.57 6.66 -25.26
C LEU A 368 4.00 7.41 -24.01
N ASN A 369 3.09 7.89 -23.19
CA ASN A 369 3.47 8.58 -21.95
C ASN A 369 4.20 7.65 -21.00
N SER A 370 3.79 6.39 -20.88
CA SER A 370 4.44 5.40 -20.02
C SER A 370 5.86 5.05 -20.47
N ARG A 371 6.11 5.04 -21.79
CA ARG A 371 7.38 4.59 -22.37
C ARG A 371 8.32 5.75 -22.75
N TRP A 372 7.82 6.93 -22.97
CA TRP A 372 8.57 8.08 -23.43
C TRP A 372 8.60 9.21 -22.40
N THR A 373 7.45 9.83 -22.07
CA THR A 373 7.38 10.98 -21.15
C THR A 373 7.85 10.62 -19.74
N PHE A 374 7.29 9.53 -19.17
CA PHE A 374 7.54 9.06 -17.79
C PHE A 374 8.32 7.75 -17.79
N ARG A 375 9.38 7.68 -18.58
CA ARG A 375 10.20 6.50 -18.70
C ARG A 375 10.97 6.22 -17.41
N ASP A 376 10.91 4.98 -16.93
CA ASP A 376 11.69 4.49 -15.80
C ASP A 376 13.10 4.11 -16.25
N VAL A 377 14.12 4.76 -15.68
CA VAL A 377 15.54 4.55 -16.03
C VAL A 377 16.00 3.13 -15.71
N SER A 378 15.39 2.48 -14.71
CA SER A 378 15.74 1.11 -14.33
C SER A 378 15.44 0.07 -15.41
N LYS A 379 14.62 0.40 -16.42
CA LYS A 379 14.16 -0.52 -17.48
C LYS A 379 14.90 -0.41 -18.83
N GLY A 380 16.09 0.14 -18.86
CA GLY A 380 16.95 0.18 -20.04
C GLY A 380 16.68 1.31 -21.06
N THR A 381 17.41 1.36 -22.17
CA THR A 381 17.31 2.42 -23.19
C THR A 381 16.19 2.14 -24.19
N ALA A 382 15.16 2.99 -24.27
CA ALA A 382 14.20 2.95 -25.36
C ALA A 382 14.66 3.82 -26.53
N ALA A 383 14.48 3.36 -27.74
CA ALA A 383 14.77 4.13 -28.94
C ALA A 383 13.72 5.23 -29.14
N TRP A 384 13.84 6.37 -28.45
CA TRP A 384 12.93 7.52 -28.53
C TRP A 384 12.70 8.01 -29.98
N ARG A 385 13.68 7.79 -30.85
CA ARG A 385 13.60 8.13 -32.27
C ARG A 385 12.41 7.45 -32.98
N TRP A 386 12.10 6.20 -32.61
CA TRP A 386 10.96 5.47 -33.18
C TRP A 386 9.61 6.06 -32.76
N TYR A 387 9.50 6.62 -31.55
CA TYR A 387 8.25 7.26 -31.10
C TYR A 387 8.00 8.58 -31.84
N VAL A 388 9.06 9.39 -32.07
CA VAL A 388 8.97 10.61 -32.90
C VAL A 388 8.58 10.26 -34.32
N ALA A 389 9.25 9.29 -34.94
CA ALA A 389 8.94 8.82 -36.28
C ALA A 389 7.50 8.33 -36.40
N PHE A 390 7.00 7.62 -35.38
CA PHE A 390 5.62 7.13 -35.34
C PHE A 390 4.59 8.27 -35.25
N VAL A 391 4.82 9.28 -34.40
CA VAL A 391 3.95 10.47 -34.32
C VAL A 391 3.94 11.26 -35.62
N LEU A 392 5.11 11.44 -36.25
CA LEU A 392 5.22 12.09 -37.55
C LEU A 392 4.50 11.31 -38.65
N LEU A 393 4.57 9.99 -38.64
CA LEU A 393 3.82 9.14 -39.57
C LEU A 393 2.31 9.31 -39.38
N LEU A 394 1.81 9.33 -38.15
CA LEU A 394 0.41 9.57 -37.88
C LEU A 394 -0.07 10.95 -38.39
N LEU A 395 0.74 11.98 -38.21
CA LEU A 395 0.45 13.33 -38.75
C LEU A 395 0.39 13.31 -40.26
N LEU A 396 1.31 12.60 -40.91
CA LEU A 396 1.29 12.45 -42.39
C LEU A 396 0.03 11.74 -42.86
N ILE A 397 -0.33 10.62 -42.22
CA ILE A 397 -1.56 9.88 -42.52
C ILE A 397 -2.79 10.79 -42.36
N TYR A 398 -2.85 11.58 -41.28
CA TYR A 398 -3.94 12.53 -41.06
C TYR A 398 -4.05 13.57 -42.17
N LEU A 399 -2.94 14.17 -42.59
CA LEU A 399 -2.88 15.13 -43.67
C LEU A 399 -3.35 14.54 -45.01
N VAL A 400 -2.95 13.28 -45.29
CA VAL A 400 -3.41 12.58 -46.50
C VAL A 400 -4.92 12.33 -46.46
N LEU A 401 -5.45 11.86 -45.32
CA LEU A 401 -6.88 11.57 -45.16
C LEU A 401 -7.76 12.84 -45.24
N THR A 402 -7.31 13.95 -44.64
CA THR A 402 -8.05 15.26 -44.72
C THR A 402 -8.05 15.81 -46.14
N ASN A 403 -6.97 15.72 -46.90
CA ASN A 403 -6.93 16.11 -48.28
C ASN A 403 -7.82 15.21 -49.17
N TYR A 404 -7.84 13.90 -48.91
CA TYR A 404 -8.71 12.96 -49.64
C TYR A 404 -10.19 13.25 -49.40
N SER A 405 -10.63 13.55 -48.17
CA SER A 405 -12.00 13.91 -47.86
C SER A 405 -12.43 15.23 -48.52
N ALA A 406 -11.54 16.22 -48.55
CA ALA A 406 -11.81 17.49 -49.25
C ALA A 406 -11.95 17.30 -50.75
N PHE A 407 -11.18 16.41 -51.37
CA PHE A 407 -11.26 16.07 -52.78
C PHE A 407 -12.55 15.29 -53.13
N SER A 408 -12.96 14.38 -52.28
CA SER A 408 -14.20 13.59 -52.50
C SER A 408 -15.50 14.41 -52.33
N THR A 409 -15.49 15.48 -51.50
CA THR A 409 -16.62 16.39 -51.34
C THR A 409 -16.75 17.40 -52.49
N LEU A 410 -15.68 17.66 -53.22
CA LEU A 410 -15.70 18.53 -54.41
C LEU A 410 -16.22 17.81 -55.67
N HIS A 411 -16.29 16.50 -55.66
CA HIS A 411 -16.77 15.64 -56.76
C HIS A 411 -18.11 14.92 -56.51
N ARG A 412 -18.79 15.27 -55.41
CA ARG A 412 -20.20 14.96 -55.18
C ARG A 412 -21.01 16.28 -55.25
#